data_81dc40275f1372ad165f46a1bcabb3a6
#
_entry.id   81dc40275f1372ad165f46a1bcabb3a6
#
_cell.length_a   1.000
_cell.length_b   1.000
_cell.length_c   1.000
_cell.angle_alpha   90.00
_cell.angle_beta   90.00
_cell.angle_gamma   90.00
#
_symmetry.space_group_name_H-M   'P 1'
#
loop_
_entity.id
_entity.type
_entity.pdbx_description
1 polymer ?
#
loop_
_entity_poly.entity_id
_entity_poly.type
_entity_poly.pdbx_seq_one_letter_code
_entity_poly.pdbx_strand_id
1 'polypeptide(L)'
;MRIILSSLALFALTACSFVKITPAGDNVAVLDASQVGNCISAGAVTVAVVNKVVVNRDPQTVAQELRTLARNRAASRGDTIVPTTGVVNGEQTFAIYQCRR
;
A
#
# COMPACT_ATOMS: atom_id res chain seq x y z
N MET A 1 -45.51 -5.91 -10.72
CA MET A 1 -45.04 -5.83 -10.53
C MET A 1 -44.03 -5.73 -9.98
N ARG A 2 -43.67 -5.75 -9.76
CA ARG A 2 -42.86 -5.67 -9.28
C ARG A 2 -41.83 -5.70 -8.83
N ILE A 3 -41.25 -5.71 -8.54
CA ILE A 3 -40.44 -5.76 -8.13
C ILE A 3 -39.44 -5.75 -7.66
N ILE A 4 -39.06 -5.79 -7.43
CA ILE A 4 -38.24 -5.87 -6.98
C ILE A 4 -37.21 -5.73 -6.58
N LEU A 5 -36.86 -5.65 -6.51
CA LEU A 5 -35.97 -5.59 -6.13
C LEU A 5 -34.99 -5.58 -5.57
N SER A 6 -34.73 -5.61 -5.35
CA SER A 6 -33.95 -5.58 -4.76
C SER A 6 -32.88 -5.75 -4.31
N SER A 7 -32.55 -5.87 -4.17
CA SER A 7 -31.66 -6.13 -3.77
C SER A 7 -30.61 -5.88 -3.50
N LEU A 8 -30.28 -5.74 -3.50
CA LEU A 8 -29.35 -5.63 -3.33
C LEU A 8 -28.38 -5.36 -2.77
N ALA A 9 -28.02 -5.18 -2.64
CA ALA A 9 -27.25 -4.76 -2.18
C ALA A 9 -26.32 -5.05 -1.45
N LEU A 10 -26.06 -5.11 -1.22
CA LEU A 10 -25.39 -5.33 -0.53
C LEU A 10 -24.25 -5.39 -0.23
N PHE A 11 -23.81 -5.53 -0.25
CA PHE A 11 -22.81 -5.77 -0.01
C PHE A 11 -21.85 -5.19 0.28
N ALA A 12 -21.54 -4.93 0.13
CA ALA A 12 -20.67 -4.15 0.25
C ALA A 12 -19.91 -4.23 1.39
N LEU A 13 -20.07 -4.24 1.90
CA LEU A 13 -19.62 -4.25 2.92
C LEU A 13 -18.44 -4.66 3.25
N THR A 14 -18.20 -4.90 3.12
CA THR A 14 -17.30 -5.45 3.38
C THR A 14 -16.14 -5.01 3.50
N ALA A 15 -15.74 -5.08 3.18
CA ALA A 15 -14.69 -4.82 3.17
C ALA A 15 -13.92 -4.07 3.72
N CYS A 16 -13.92 -3.57 3.83
CA CYS A 16 -13.37 -2.78 4.39
C CYS A 16 -12.17 -2.81 4.93
N SER A 17 -11.67 -3.63 5.39
CA SER A 17 -10.47 -3.53 6.05
C SER A 17 -9.29 -3.60 5.19
N PHE A 18 -9.37 -3.86 3.95
CA PHE A 18 -8.19 -3.99 3.14
C PHE A 18 -7.95 -2.79 2.29
N VAL A 19 -6.66 -2.44 2.17
CA VAL A 19 -6.24 -1.43 1.23
C VAL A 19 -6.12 -2.08 -0.13
N LYS A 20 -6.74 -1.50 -1.13
CA LYS A 20 -6.64 -2.03 -2.47
C LYS A 20 -5.51 -1.39 -3.22
N ILE A 21 -4.79 -2.20 -3.99
CA ILE A 21 -3.76 -1.67 -4.86
C ILE A 21 -4.44 -0.95 -6.02
N THR A 22 -3.98 0.24 -6.32
CA THR A 22 -4.49 0.96 -7.50
C THR A 22 -3.79 0.44 -8.75
N PRO A 23 -4.35 0.68 -9.94
CA PRO A 23 -3.64 0.27 -11.16
C PRO A 23 -2.26 0.87 -11.26
N ALA A 24 -2.10 2.14 -10.89
CA ALA A 24 -0.78 2.75 -10.92
C ALA A 24 0.14 2.15 -9.86
N GLY A 25 -0.39 1.90 -8.67
CA GLY A 25 0.40 1.31 -7.60
C GLY A 25 0.86 -0.11 -7.93
N ASP A 26 0.07 -0.82 -8.71
CA ASP A 26 0.41 -2.18 -9.08
C ASP A 26 1.68 -2.24 -9.92
N ASN A 27 2.05 -1.14 -10.54
CA ASN A 27 3.26 -1.07 -11.35
C ASN A 27 4.48 -0.64 -10.54
N VAL A 28 4.33 -0.39 -9.25
CA VAL A 28 5.44 0.01 -8.39
C VAL A 28 6.07 -1.24 -7.78
N ALA A 29 7.35 -1.42 -7.99
CA ALA A 29 8.07 -2.57 -7.45
C ALA A 29 8.52 -2.30 -6.02
N VAL A 30 8.65 -3.35 -5.24
CA VAL A 30 9.23 -3.27 -3.90
C VAL A 30 10.57 -3.99 -3.96
N LEU A 31 11.65 -3.26 -3.76
CA LEU A 31 12.99 -3.81 -3.90
C LEU A 31 13.79 -3.55 -2.63
N ASP A 32 14.98 -4.14 -2.58
CA ASP A 32 15.94 -3.89 -1.51
C ASP A 32 16.86 -2.74 -1.90
N ALA A 33 17.48 -2.15 -0.89
CA ALA A 33 18.43 -1.07 -1.13
C ALA A 33 19.55 -1.50 -2.08
N SER A 34 19.94 -2.76 -2.04
CA SER A 34 21.02 -3.25 -2.91
C SER A 34 20.62 -3.29 -4.38
N GLN A 35 19.33 -3.15 -4.68
CA GLN A 35 18.84 -3.31 -6.04
C GLN A 35 18.55 -1.98 -6.73
N VAL A 36 18.77 -0.87 -6.06
CA VAL A 36 18.41 0.44 -6.62
C VAL A 36 19.63 1.34 -6.84
N GLY A 37 20.81 0.74 -6.94
CA GLY A 37 22.04 1.52 -7.05
C GLY A 37 22.08 2.47 -8.24
N ASN A 38 21.44 2.12 -9.34
CA ASN A 38 21.44 2.95 -10.54
C ASN A 38 20.14 3.71 -10.72
N CYS A 39 19.30 3.72 -9.70
CA CYS A 39 18.01 4.38 -9.80
C CYS A 39 18.13 5.81 -9.28
N ILE A 40 17.18 6.64 -9.70
CA ILE A 40 17.15 8.03 -9.30
C ILE A 40 16.24 8.16 -8.08
N SER A 41 16.74 8.78 -7.03
CA SER A 41 15.96 9.01 -5.82
C SER A 41 14.82 9.96 -6.12
N ALA A 42 13.63 9.64 -5.65
CA ALA A 42 12.43 10.44 -5.89
C ALA A 42 11.71 10.77 -4.58
N GLY A 43 12.41 10.70 -3.47
CA GLY A 43 11.83 11.09 -2.19
C GLY A 43 11.49 9.90 -1.33
N ALA A 44 10.57 10.10 -0.41
CA ALA A 44 10.18 9.07 0.53
C ALA A 44 8.70 9.23 0.88
N VAL A 45 8.14 8.18 1.41
CA VAL A 45 6.76 8.20 1.86
C VAL A 45 6.65 7.42 3.17
N THR A 46 5.91 7.96 4.11
CA THR A 46 5.59 7.26 5.34
C THR A 46 4.11 6.93 5.32
N VAL A 47 3.79 5.69 5.58
CA VAL A 47 2.41 5.22 5.56
C VAL A 47 2.07 4.59 6.89
N ALA A 48 0.79 4.60 7.21
CA ALA A 48 0.30 4.04 8.46
C ALA A 48 -1.02 3.33 8.21
N VAL A 49 -1.22 2.24 8.94
CA VAL A 49 -2.52 1.57 8.86
C VAL A 49 -3.53 2.35 9.68
N VAL A 50 -4.77 2.30 9.24
CA VAL A 50 -5.82 3.11 9.80
C VAL A 50 -6.12 2.72 11.23
N ASN A 51 -6.24 1.47 11.51
CA ASN A 51 -6.62 1.00 12.84
C ASN A 51 -5.44 0.47 13.59
N LYS A 52 -4.48 1.33 13.84
CA LYS A 52 -3.29 0.89 14.57
C LYS A 52 -3.61 0.44 15.96
N VAL A 53 -4.74 0.86 16.50
CA VAL A 53 -5.09 0.46 17.85
C VAL A 53 -5.70 -0.91 17.92
N VAL A 54 -5.99 -1.52 16.82
CA VAL A 54 -6.53 -2.86 16.85
C VAL A 54 -5.43 -3.80 17.24
N VAL A 55 -5.60 -4.41 18.39
CA VAL A 55 -4.52 -5.09 18.94
C VAL A 55 -4.16 -6.36 18.33
N ASN A 56 -4.97 -7.13 17.84
CA ASN A 56 -4.61 -8.45 17.38
C ASN A 56 -4.44 -8.59 15.90
N ARG A 57 -3.98 -7.52 15.26
CA ARG A 57 -3.74 -7.58 13.85
C ARG A 57 -2.52 -8.44 13.57
N ASP A 58 -2.64 -9.29 12.58
CA ASP A 58 -1.55 -10.11 12.15
C ASP A 58 -0.43 -9.25 11.60
N PRO A 59 0.81 -9.39 12.10
CA PRO A 59 1.90 -8.54 11.64
C PRO A 59 2.15 -8.62 10.14
N GLN A 60 1.96 -9.79 9.54
CA GLN A 60 2.17 -9.91 8.10
C GLN A 60 1.11 -9.19 7.32
N THR A 61 -0.11 -9.21 7.80
CA THR A 61 -1.19 -8.47 7.15
C THR A 61 -0.94 -6.98 7.23
N VAL A 62 -0.49 -6.49 8.38
CA VAL A 62 -0.15 -5.08 8.53
C VAL A 62 0.97 -4.69 7.58
N ALA A 63 2.03 -5.49 7.53
CA ALA A 63 3.15 -5.20 6.64
C ALA A 63 2.71 -5.15 5.19
N GLN A 64 1.81 -6.04 4.80
CA GLN A 64 1.31 -6.08 3.44
C GLN A 64 0.46 -4.85 3.12
N GLU A 65 -0.37 -4.42 4.05
CA GLU A 65 -1.15 -3.21 3.87
C GLU A 65 -0.27 -1.99 3.71
N LEU A 66 0.79 -1.92 4.51
CA LEU A 66 1.70 -0.79 4.42
C LEU A 66 2.41 -0.75 3.07
N ARG A 67 2.83 -1.90 2.56
CA ARG A 67 3.42 -1.93 1.23
C ARG A 67 2.44 -1.48 0.17
N THR A 68 1.20 -1.91 0.27
CA THR A 68 0.17 -1.51 -0.68
C THR A 68 -0.07 0.00 -0.64
N LEU A 69 -0.18 0.55 0.57
CA LEU A 69 -0.34 2.00 0.72
C LEU A 69 0.84 2.74 0.12
N ALA A 70 2.05 2.27 0.39
CA ALA A 70 3.24 2.93 -0.11
C ALA A 70 3.31 2.86 -1.63
N ARG A 71 2.98 1.73 -2.21
CA ARG A 71 2.97 1.59 -3.67
C ARG A 71 1.98 2.54 -4.29
N ASN A 72 0.78 2.61 -3.71
CA ASN A 72 -0.24 3.52 -4.24
C ASN A 72 0.22 4.98 -4.18
N ARG A 73 0.84 5.36 -3.07
CA ARG A 73 1.28 6.74 -2.90
C ARG A 73 2.49 7.08 -3.74
N ALA A 74 3.39 6.14 -3.88
CA ALA A 74 4.63 6.39 -4.61
C ALA A 74 4.41 6.46 -6.12
N ALA A 75 3.31 5.93 -6.62
CA ALA A 75 3.10 5.76 -8.05
C ALA A 75 3.18 7.06 -8.82
N SER A 76 2.84 8.19 -8.21
CA SER A 76 2.91 9.48 -8.89
C SER A 76 4.34 10.06 -8.92
N ARG A 77 5.28 9.42 -8.24
CA ARG A 77 6.63 9.96 -8.11
C ARG A 77 7.70 9.02 -8.61
N GLY A 78 7.46 7.73 -8.61
CA GLY A 78 8.46 6.79 -9.05
C GLY A 78 7.85 5.43 -9.31
N ASP A 79 8.71 4.49 -9.65
CA ASP A 79 8.26 3.14 -10.00
C ASP A 79 8.78 2.08 -9.05
N THR A 80 9.49 2.48 -8.01
CA THR A 80 10.10 1.53 -7.08
C THR A 80 10.09 2.11 -5.68
N ILE A 81 9.84 1.26 -4.70
CA ILE A 81 9.99 1.65 -3.30
C ILE A 81 10.89 0.66 -2.59
N VAL A 82 11.57 1.17 -1.56
CA VAL A 82 12.49 0.39 -0.74
C VAL A 82 12.18 0.71 0.71
N PRO A 83 11.87 -0.29 1.54
CA PRO A 83 11.63 -0.01 2.95
C PRO A 83 12.92 0.49 3.61
N THR A 84 12.83 1.60 4.30
CA THR A 84 13.96 2.17 5.01
C THR A 84 13.83 1.99 6.51
N THR A 85 12.64 1.64 6.99
CA THR A 85 12.43 1.30 8.39
C THR A 85 11.66 0.00 8.46
N GLY A 86 11.64 -0.60 9.63
CA GLY A 86 10.70 -1.66 9.90
C GLY A 86 9.31 -1.09 10.18
N VAL A 87 8.41 -1.96 10.52
CA VAL A 87 7.06 -1.55 10.91
C VAL A 87 7.10 -1.22 12.40
N VAL A 88 6.75 0.00 12.73
CA VAL A 88 6.74 0.46 14.12
C VAL A 88 5.41 1.14 14.36
N ASN A 89 4.65 0.63 15.30
CA ASN A 89 3.35 1.20 15.65
C ASN A 89 2.43 1.38 14.45
N GLY A 90 2.45 0.40 13.55
CA GLY A 90 1.59 0.44 12.38
C GLY A 90 2.02 1.43 11.32
N GLU A 91 3.27 1.88 11.36
CA GLU A 91 3.81 2.82 10.38
C GLU A 91 5.09 2.27 9.77
N GLN A 92 5.37 2.70 8.57
CA GLN A 92 6.62 2.34 7.91
C GLN A 92 6.98 3.40 6.89
N THR A 93 8.26 3.63 6.70
CA THR A 93 8.78 4.59 5.73
C THR A 93 9.48 3.85 4.60
N PHE A 94 9.25 4.33 3.40
CA PHE A 94 9.84 3.77 2.20
C PHE A 94 10.50 4.89 1.39
N ALA A 95 11.67 4.60 0.85
CA ALA A 95 12.28 5.50 -0.13
C ALA A 95 11.65 5.21 -1.50
N ILE A 96 11.54 6.24 -2.31
CA ILE A 96 10.96 6.14 -3.64
C ILE A 96 12.06 6.35 -4.66
N TYR A 97 12.07 5.53 -5.69
CA TYR A 97 13.06 5.61 -6.76
C TYR A 97 12.39 5.53 -8.12
N GLN A 98 13.07 6.11 -9.09
CA GLN A 98 12.73 5.97 -10.49
C GLN A 98 13.79 5.07 -11.09
N CYS A 99 13.44 3.85 -11.40
CA CYS A 99 14.39 2.86 -11.90
C CYS A 99 14.20 2.57 -13.37
N ARG A 100 12.99 2.69 -13.86
CA ARG A 100 12.71 2.48 -15.27
C ARG A 100 12.69 3.80 -16.00
N ARG A 101 13.02 3.73 -17.26
CA ARG A 101 13.09 4.97 -18.02
C ARG A 101 12.10 5.01 -19.14
#